data_ad22cf9b782e295442474544d1ce09d9
#
_entry.id   ad22cf9b782e295442474544d1ce09d9
#
_cell.length_a   1.000
_cell.length_b   1.000
_cell.length_c   1.000
_cell.angle_alpha   90.00
_cell.angle_beta   90.00
_cell.angle_gamma   90.00
#
_symmetry.space_group_name_H-M   'P 1'
#
loop_
_entity.id
_entity.type
_entity.pdbx_description
1 polymer ?
#
loop_
_entity_poly.entity_id
_entity_poly.type
_entity_poly.pdbx_seq_one_letter_code
_entity_poly.pdbx_strand_id
1 'polypeptide(L)'
;FARYTEAEVYATAAGRDRDFVLSLGADVFIDYRTEDFAAVARDMDLVIDLVGGDTLARSYGVVRPGGRLVTLVGKAEEELARECGIEAVSMGVEPNARDLARIAELVEGHHVTVDIAAVFWLRDACKAWNYVLDPNPGRRVHGKVVLQVV
;
A
#
# COMPACT_ATOMS: atom_id res chain seq x y z
N PHE A 1 -8.74 -3.76 -0.51
CA PHE A 1 -8.65 -5.17 -0.99
C PHE A 1 -8.53 -6.16 0.18
N ALA A 2 -7.54 -6.05 1.07
CA ALA A 2 -7.36 -7.01 2.17
C ALA A 2 -8.62 -7.13 3.04
N ARG A 3 -9.27 -6.02 3.35
CA ARG A 3 -10.54 -6.03 4.10
C ARG A 3 -11.67 -6.74 3.38
N TYR A 4 -11.72 -6.67 2.05
CA TYR A 4 -12.68 -7.40 1.23
C TYR A 4 -12.55 -8.93 1.35
N THR A 5 -11.35 -9.42 1.67
CA THR A 5 -11.08 -10.85 1.91
C THR A 5 -11.23 -11.25 3.38
N GLU A 6 -11.82 -10.38 4.21
CA GLU A 6 -12.02 -10.59 5.66
C GLU A 6 -10.71 -10.76 6.45
N ALA A 7 -9.57 -10.33 5.89
CA ALA A 7 -8.30 -10.37 6.58
C ALA A 7 -8.25 -9.31 7.70
N GLU A 8 -7.53 -9.63 8.79
CA GLU A 8 -7.11 -8.64 9.77
C GLU A 8 -5.96 -7.82 9.17
N VAL A 9 -6.13 -6.50 9.11
CA VAL A 9 -5.23 -5.61 8.36
C VAL A 9 -4.41 -4.74 9.28
N TYR A 10 -3.10 -4.93 9.25
CA TYR A 10 -2.10 -4.07 9.87
C TYR A 10 -1.55 -3.11 8.83
N ALA A 11 -1.54 -1.82 9.12
CA ALA A 11 -1.03 -0.83 8.17
C ALA A 11 -0.07 0.15 8.84
N THR A 12 1.07 0.39 8.17
CA THR A 12 2.05 1.37 8.60
C THR A 12 1.90 2.68 7.84
N ALA A 13 1.80 3.80 8.54
CA ALA A 13 1.83 5.13 7.95
C ALA A 13 2.34 6.17 8.96
N ALA A 14 2.42 7.44 8.58
CA ALA A 14 2.74 8.49 9.55
C ALA A 14 1.53 8.79 10.45
N GLY A 15 1.74 9.10 11.72
CA GLY A 15 0.69 9.31 12.71
C GLY A 15 -0.42 10.27 12.30
N ARG A 16 -0.07 11.28 11.51
CA ARG A 16 -1.03 12.25 10.94
C ARG A 16 -2.03 11.65 9.93
N ASP A 17 -1.75 10.45 9.39
CA ASP A 17 -2.60 9.75 8.42
C ASP A 17 -3.46 8.66 9.07
N ARG A 18 -3.41 8.57 10.41
CA ARG A 18 -4.08 7.53 11.18
C ARG A 18 -5.55 7.39 10.83
N ASP A 19 -6.31 8.48 10.92
CA ASP A 19 -7.77 8.44 10.72
C ASP A 19 -8.11 8.04 9.28
N PHE A 20 -7.33 8.51 8.31
CA PHE A 20 -7.48 8.12 6.92
C PHE A 20 -7.22 6.61 6.73
N VAL A 21 -6.13 6.08 7.26
CA VAL A 21 -5.78 4.66 7.12
C VAL A 21 -6.82 3.76 7.79
N LEU A 22 -7.29 4.13 8.99
CA LEU A 22 -8.36 3.40 9.68
C LEU A 22 -9.69 3.45 8.91
N SER A 23 -10.02 4.59 8.28
CA SER A 23 -11.22 4.72 7.45
C SER A 23 -11.21 3.82 6.20
N LEU A 24 -10.03 3.43 5.72
CA LEU A 24 -9.85 2.47 4.63
C LEU A 24 -10.02 1.01 5.07
N GLY A 25 -10.23 0.76 6.37
CA GLY A 25 -10.49 -0.56 6.93
C GLY A 25 -9.27 -1.28 7.49
N ALA A 26 -8.20 -0.56 7.86
CA ALA A 26 -7.16 -1.14 8.68
C ALA A 26 -7.68 -1.39 10.11
N ASP A 27 -7.38 -2.56 10.67
CA ASP A 27 -7.75 -2.94 12.03
C ASP A 27 -6.70 -2.43 13.02
N VAL A 28 -5.42 -2.48 12.64
CA VAL A 28 -4.29 -1.99 13.44
C VAL A 28 -3.48 -0.97 12.65
N PHE A 29 -3.32 0.21 13.23
CA PHE A 29 -2.49 1.27 12.68
C PHE A 29 -1.17 1.37 13.43
N ILE A 30 -0.05 1.45 12.71
CA ILE A 30 1.31 1.57 13.24
C ILE A 30 1.94 2.86 12.73
N ASP A 31 2.28 3.79 13.62
CA ASP A 31 3.06 4.97 13.24
C ASP A 31 4.54 4.61 13.11
N TYR A 32 5.02 4.41 11.87
CA TYR A 32 6.39 4.03 11.60
C TYR A 32 7.45 5.01 12.12
N ARG A 33 7.04 6.22 12.57
CA ARG A 33 7.96 7.23 13.12
C ARG A 33 8.22 7.06 14.60
N THR A 34 7.29 6.46 15.31
CA THR A 34 7.30 6.34 16.76
C THR A 34 7.22 4.90 17.25
N GLU A 35 6.80 3.99 16.38
CA GLU A 35 6.60 2.58 16.69
C GLU A 35 7.43 1.68 15.79
N ASP A 36 7.93 0.60 16.37
CA ASP A 36 8.56 -0.47 15.61
C ASP A 36 7.51 -1.45 15.10
N PHE A 37 7.25 -1.43 13.79
CA PHE A 37 6.26 -2.33 13.20
C PHE A 37 6.57 -3.82 13.45
N ALA A 38 7.87 -4.20 13.53
CA ALA A 38 8.26 -5.57 13.79
C ALA A 38 8.02 -6.01 15.25
N ALA A 39 7.83 -5.07 16.14
CA ALA A 39 7.41 -5.37 17.52
C ALA A 39 5.89 -5.55 17.64
N VAL A 40 5.12 -4.88 16.78
CA VAL A 40 3.65 -4.88 16.78
C VAL A 40 3.08 -5.97 15.89
N ALA A 41 3.51 -6.02 14.61
CA ALA A 41 3.09 -7.03 13.66
C ALA A 41 3.95 -8.29 13.82
N ARG A 42 3.32 -9.42 14.16
CA ARG A 42 4.00 -10.71 14.32
C ARG A 42 3.17 -11.83 13.72
N ASP A 43 3.83 -12.86 13.25
CA ASP A 43 3.21 -14.06 12.71
C ASP A 43 2.19 -13.76 11.57
N MET A 44 2.52 -12.77 10.73
CA MET A 44 1.68 -12.36 9.62
C MET A 44 1.63 -13.44 8.54
N ASP A 45 0.43 -13.73 8.03
CA ASP A 45 0.23 -14.64 6.90
C ASP A 45 0.79 -14.05 5.60
N LEU A 46 0.62 -12.75 5.43
CA LEU A 46 1.03 -12.00 4.25
C LEU A 46 1.57 -10.63 4.65
N VAL A 47 2.73 -10.28 4.10
CA VAL A 47 3.25 -8.90 4.13
C VAL A 47 3.36 -8.38 2.71
N ILE A 48 2.88 -7.17 2.47
CA ILE A 48 3.03 -6.43 1.21
C ILE A 48 3.93 -5.24 1.48
N ASP A 49 5.16 -5.30 0.96
CA ASP A 49 6.14 -4.22 1.08
C ASP A 49 6.06 -3.27 -0.10
N LEU A 50 5.83 -1.99 0.20
CA LEU A 50 5.76 -0.86 -0.73
C LEU A 50 6.87 0.17 -0.49
N VAL A 51 7.82 -0.14 0.41
CA VAL A 51 8.86 0.79 0.88
C VAL A 51 10.25 0.37 0.44
N GLY A 52 10.56 -0.93 0.58
CA GLY A 52 11.89 -1.48 0.25
C GLY A 52 12.96 -1.19 1.31
N GLY A 53 14.22 -1.43 0.96
CA GLY A 53 15.38 -1.16 1.80
C GLY A 53 15.32 -1.85 3.17
N ASP A 54 15.62 -1.11 4.22
CA ASP A 54 15.60 -1.62 5.60
C ASP A 54 14.22 -2.14 6.04
N THR A 55 13.15 -1.51 5.59
CA THR A 55 11.78 -1.98 5.87
C THR A 55 11.55 -3.37 5.29
N LEU A 56 11.95 -3.61 4.04
CA LEU A 56 11.87 -4.93 3.41
C LEU A 56 12.70 -5.96 4.19
N ALA A 57 13.95 -5.65 4.52
CA ALA A 57 14.83 -6.56 5.25
C ALA A 57 14.21 -6.99 6.61
N ARG A 58 13.59 -6.07 7.32
CA ARG A 58 12.93 -6.33 8.61
C ARG A 58 11.59 -7.06 8.47
N SER A 59 10.96 -6.96 7.30
CA SER A 59 9.67 -7.59 7.02
C SER A 59 9.74 -9.11 6.98
N TYR A 60 10.89 -9.70 6.69
CA TYR A 60 11.07 -11.16 6.75
C TYR A 60 10.79 -11.74 8.14
N GLY A 61 11.20 -11.01 9.20
CA GLY A 61 11.04 -11.44 10.59
C GLY A 61 9.63 -11.33 11.15
N VAL A 62 8.68 -10.69 10.43
CA VAL A 62 7.29 -10.56 10.91
C VAL A 62 6.34 -11.56 10.25
N VAL A 63 6.77 -12.23 9.18
CA VAL A 63 5.99 -13.27 8.49
C VAL A 63 6.13 -14.59 9.23
N ARG A 64 5.02 -15.28 9.46
CA ARG A 64 5.06 -16.62 10.06
C ARG A 64 5.69 -17.67 9.13
N PRO A 65 6.24 -18.75 9.64
CA PRO A 65 6.67 -19.86 8.79
C PRO A 65 5.52 -20.36 7.89
N GLY A 66 5.82 -20.55 6.61
CA GLY A 66 4.82 -20.87 5.57
C GLY A 66 3.97 -19.69 5.10
N GLY A 67 4.21 -18.49 5.61
CA GLY A 67 3.58 -17.25 5.13
C GLY A 67 4.28 -16.68 3.90
N ARG A 68 3.85 -15.51 3.45
CA ARG A 68 4.31 -14.89 2.21
C ARG A 68 4.70 -13.42 2.39
N LEU A 69 5.81 -13.02 1.78
CA LEU A 69 6.25 -11.63 1.62
C LEU A 69 6.22 -11.25 0.14
N VAL A 70 5.52 -10.18 -0.19
CA VAL A 70 5.50 -9.62 -1.56
C VAL A 70 6.07 -8.21 -1.52
N THR A 71 7.11 -7.93 -2.30
CA THR A 71 7.62 -6.57 -2.48
C THR A 71 7.36 -6.05 -3.89
N LEU A 72 6.94 -4.79 -4.00
CA LEU A 72 6.73 -4.08 -5.26
C LEU A 72 7.85 -3.08 -5.59
N VAL A 73 8.79 -2.89 -4.67
CA VAL A 73 9.83 -1.83 -4.80
C VAL A 73 11.25 -2.33 -4.60
N GLY A 74 11.43 -3.58 -4.18
CA GLY A 74 12.71 -4.19 -3.94
C GLY A 74 12.87 -5.53 -4.66
N LYS A 75 13.99 -6.18 -4.42
CA LYS A 75 14.22 -7.55 -4.82
C LYS A 75 14.11 -8.45 -3.59
N ALA A 76 13.26 -9.45 -3.67
CA ALA A 76 13.17 -10.47 -2.63
C ALA A 76 14.45 -11.30 -2.58
N GLU A 77 14.93 -11.58 -1.38
CA GLU A 77 16.14 -12.39 -1.14
C GLU A 77 15.72 -13.84 -0.85
N GLU A 78 15.96 -14.72 -1.82
CA GLU A 78 15.54 -16.11 -1.75
C GLU A 78 16.20 -16.88 -0.59
N GLU A 79 17.45 -16.55 -0.28
CA GLU A 79 18.21 -17.20 0.78
C GLU A 79 17.61 -16.85 2.15
N LEU A 80 17.35 -15.56 2.40
CA LEU A 80 16.73 -15.09 3.62
C LEU A 80 15.29 -15.64 3.78
N ALA A 81 14.53 -15.71 2.67
CA ALA A 81 13.21 -16.31 2.68
C ALA A 81 13.25 -17.79 3.11
N ARG A 82 14.22 -18.53 2.62
CA ARG A 82 14.43 -19.95 2.97
C ARG A 82 14.82 -20.10 4.44
N GLU A 83 15.70 -19.23 4.95
CA GLU A 83 16.09 -19.23 6.36
C GLU A 83 14.91 -18.93 7.29
N CYS A 84 14.03 -18.02 6.90
CA CYS A 84 12.81 -17.70 7.63
C CYS A 84 11.67 -18.70 7.41
N GLY A 85 11.82 -19.65 6.48
CA GLY A 85 10.78 -20.62 6.15
C GLY A 85 9.53 -20.01 5.49
N ILE A 86 9.69 -18.93 4.71
CA ILE A 86 8.61 -18.19 4.06
C ILE A 86 8.77 -18.19 2.54
N GLU A 87 7.71 -17.83 1.81
CA GLU A 87 7.78 -17.48 0.39
C GLU A 87 8.00 -15.98 0.24
N ALA A 88 9.03 -15.55 -0.47
CA ALA A 88 9.25 -14.14 -0.80
C ALA A 88 9.26 -13.92 -2.31
N VAL A 89 8.48 -12.95 -2.79
CA VAL A 89 8.25 -12.68 -4.21
C VAL A 89 8.46 -11.19 -4.50
N SER A 90 9.24 -10.90 -5.53
CA SER A 90 9.26 -9.57 -6.14
C SER A 90 8.20 -9.51 -7.23
N MET A 91 7.27 -8.56 -7.12
CA MET A 91 6.19 -8.40 -8.08
C MET A 91 6.40 -7.12 -8.90
N GLY A 92 6.50 -7.27 -10.22
CA GLY A 92 6.43 -6.16 -11.16
C GLY A 92 4.98 -5.85 -11.56
N VAL A 93 4.76 -4.65 -12.08
CA VAL A 93 3.45 -4.27 -12.64
C VAL A 93 3.39 -4.76 -14.08
N GLU A 94 2.49 -5.69 -14.36
CA GLU A 94 2.18 -6.15 -15.71
C GLU A 94 0.78 -5.70 -16.10
N PRO A 95 0.62 -4.93 -17.20
CA PRO A 95 -0.69 -4.52 -17.68
C PRO A 95 -1.56 -5.73 -18.03
N ASN A 96 -2.69 -5.89 -17.37
CA ASN A 96 -3.58 -7.04 -17.55
C ASN A 96 -5.04 -6.57 -17.59
N ALA A 97 -5.69 -6.75 -18.72
CA ALA A 97 -7.07 -6.33 -18.94
C ALA A 97 -8.07 -7.07 -18.04
N ARG A 98 -7.80 -8.35 -17.72
CA ARG A 98 -8.65 -9.14 -16.82
C ARG A 98 -8.60 -8.59 -15.39
N ASP A 99 -7.41 -8.26 -14.91
CA ASP A 99 -7.24 -7.72 -13.56
C ASP A 99 -7.84 -6.32 -13.44
N LEU A 100 -7.69 -5.49 -14.49
CA LEU A 100 -8.35 -4.19 -14.56
C LEU A 100 -9.89 -4.32 -14.54
N ALA A 101 -10.46 -5.26 -15.30
CA ALA A 101 -11.90 -5.52 -15.28
C ALA A 101 -12.35 -5.97 -13.87
N ARG A 102 -11.59 -6.84 -13.21
CA ARG A 102 -11.88 -7.28 -11.85
C ARG A 102 -11.82 -6.14 -10.83
N ILE A 103 -10.84 -5.25 -10.97
CA ILE A 103 -10.75 -4.04 -10.13
C ILE A 103 -11.98 -3.15 -10.35
N ALA A 104 -12.39 -2.94 -11.62
CA ALA A 104 -13.58 -2.15 -11.95
C ALA A 104 -14.85 -2.74 -11.30
N GLU A 105 -15.06 -4.06 -11.39
CA GLU A 105 -16.18 -4.75 -10.71
C GLU A 105 -16.19 -4.51 -9.21
N LEU A 106 -15.02 -4.55 -8.55
CA LEU A 106 -14.91 -4.30 -7.10
C LEU A 106 -15.23 -2.85 -6.74
N VAL A 107 -14.86 -1.90 -7.60
CA VAL A 107 -15.19 -0.48 -7.42
C VAL A 107 -16.67 -0.24 -7.66
N GLU A 108 -17.26 -0.77 -8.73
CA GLU A 108 -18.69 -0.68 -9.03
C GLU A 108 -19.56 -1.33 -7.95
N GLY A 109 -19.10 -2.44 -7.39
CA GLY A 109 -19.76 -3.13 -6.26
C GLY A 109 -19.54 -2.46 -4.91
N HIS A 110 -18.90 -1.30 -4.85
CA HIS A 110 -18.57 -0.57 -3.61
C HIS A 110 -17.73 -1.36 -2.60
N HIS A 111 -17.02 -2.39 -3.05
CA HIS A 111 -16.08 -3.16 -2.21
C HIS A 111 -14.73 -2.45 -2.07
N VAL A 112 -14.38 -1.62 -3.04
CA VAL A 112 -13.16 -0.80 -3.05
C VAL A 112 -13.52 0.62 -3.39
N THR A 113 -13.05 1.56 -2.57
CA THR A 113 -13.20 3.00 -2.82
C THR A 113 -11.96 3.54 -3.50
N VAL A 114 -12.14 4.41 -4.49
CA VAL A 114 -11.08 5.18 -5.10
C VAL A 114 -11.18 6.62 -4.61
N ASP A 115 -10.25 7.03 -3.76
CA ASP A 115 -10.19 8.40 -3.29
C ASP A 115 -9.67 9.33 -4.38
N ILE A 116 -10.41 10.39 -4.65
CA ILE A 116 -10.02 11.43 -5.61
C ILE A 116 -9.68 12.71 -4.83
N ALA A 117 -8.40 13.03 -4.78
CA ALA A 117 -7.89 14.18 -4.07
C ALA A 117 -8.21 15.50 -4.76
N ALA A 118 -8.18 15.52 -6.09
CA ALA A 118 -8.53 16.69 -6.90
C ALA A 118 -8.81 16.31 -8.36
N VAL A 119 -9.60 17.15 -9.02
CA VAL A 119 -9.87 17.06 -10.46
C VAL A 119 -9.44 18.37 -11.12
N PHE A 120 -8.68 18.27 -12.20
CA PHE A 120 -8.24 19.41 -12.99
C PHE A 120 -8.65 19.19 -14.45
N TRP A 121 -8.87 20.28 -15.18
CA TRP A 121 -9.00 20.18 -16.64
C TRP A 121 -7.66 19.80 -17.28
N LEU A 122 -7.64 19.08 -18.38
CA LEU A 122 -6.41 18.71 -19.08
C LEU A 122 -5.54 19.93 -19.43
N ARG A 123 -6.16 21.08 -19.78
CA ARG A 123 -5.45 22.35 -20.00
C ARG A 123 -4.70 22.87 -18.77
N ASP A 124 -5.06 22.42 -17.59
CA ASP A 124 -4.44 22.77 -16.31
C ASP A 124 -3.50 21.65 -15.77
N ALA A 125 -3.01 20.76 -16.66
CA ALA A 125 -2.16 19.63 -16.27
C ALA A 125 -0.91 20.07 -15.48
N CYS A 126 -0.31 21.21 -15.82
CA CYS A 126 0.82 21.77 -15.04
C CYS A 126 0.40 22.12 -13.59
N LYS A 127 -0.82 22.61 -13.38
CA LYS A 127 -1.31 22.88 -12.02
C LYS A 127 -1.54 21.59 -11.26
N ALA A 128 -2.09 20.57 -11.91
CA ALA A 128 -2.28 19.24 -11.34
C ALA A 128 -0.94 18.63 -10.91
N TRP A 129 0.07 18.74 -11.76
CA TRP A 129 1.43 18.27 -11.47
C TRP A 129 2.03 18.97 -10.26
N ASN A 130 1.95 20.31 -10.24
CA ASN A 130 2.41 21.09 -9.09
C ASN A 130 1.62 20.77 -7.81
N TYR A 131 0.34 20.45 -7.95
CA TYR A 131 -0.49 20.02 -6.83
C TYR A 131 0.03 18.72 -6.20
N VAL A 132 0.46 17.75 -7.00
CA VAL A 132 1.03 16.47 -6.52
C VAL A 132 2.40 16.67 -5.90
N LEU A 133 3.23 17.54 -6.50
CA LEU A 133 4.61 17.77 -6.09
C LEU A 133 4.77 18.84 -5.00
N ASP A 134 3.68 19.45 -4.53
CA ASP A 134 3.70 20.51 -3.52
C ASP A 134 4.48 20.02 -2.27
N PRO A 135 5.63 20.62 -1.97
CA PRO A 135 6.47 20.19 -0.84
C PRO A 135 5.92 20.64 0.51
N ASN A 136 4.76 21.31 0.55
CA ASN A 136 4.18 21.79 1.80
C ASN A 136 3.89 20.61 2.76
N PRO A 137 4.60 20.50 3.89
CA PRO A 137 4.46 19.37 4.81
C PRO A 137 3.08 19.30 5.50
N GLY A 138 2.32 20.40 5.48
CA GLY A 138 0.94 20.45 6.00
C GLY A 138 -0.11 19.97 5.01
N ARG A 139 0.26 19.82 3.73
CA ARG A 139 -0.66 19.38 2.68
C ARG A 139 -0.36 17.94 2.30
N ARG A 140 -1.38 17.10 2.34
CA ARG A 140 -1.31 15.74 1.82
C ARG A 140 -2.30 15.53 0.69
N VAL A 141 -1.83 14.86 -0.33
CA VAL A 141 -2.67 14.38 -1.42
C VAL A 141 -2.99 12.92 -1.10
N HIS A 142 -4.15 12.67 -0.49
CA HIS A 142 -4.67 11.32 -0.35
C HIS A 142 -5.50 10.99 -1.59
N GLY A 143 -5.19 9.86 -2.20
CA GLY A 143 -5.91 9.41 -3.40
C GLY A 143 -5.32 9.92 -4.71
N LYS A 144 -6.10 9.88 -5.77
CA LYS A 144 -5.70 10.18 -7.15
C LYS A 144 -5.97 11.64 -7.51
N VAL A 145 -5.08 12.20 -8.31
CA VAL A 145 -5.33 13.47 -9.01
C VAL A 145 -5.73 13.14 -10.43
N VAL A 146 -6.90 13.61 -10.84
CA VAL A 146 -7.53 13.26 -12.11
C VAL A 146 -7.50 14.45 -13.07
N LEU A 147 -7.20 14.18 -14.34
CA LEU A 147 -7.35 15.16 -15.43
C LEU A 147 -8.63 14.85 -16.20
N GLN A 148 -9.53 15.82 -16.24
CA GLN A 148 -10.75 15.76 -17.05
C GLN A 148 -10.46 16.27 -18.46
N VAL A 149 -10.74 15.44 -19.45
CA VAL A 149 -10.41 15.73 -20.86
C VAL A 149 -11.52 16.52 -21.55
N VAL A 150 -12.78 16.29 -21.22
CA VAL A 150 -13.98 16.93 -21.81
C VAL A 150 -14.94 17.30 -20.68
#